data_9c5cd30faf0215476583cfd12787f9bb
#
_entry.id   9c5cd30faf0215476583cfd12787f9bb
#
_cell.length_a   1.000
_cell.length_b   1.000
_cell.length_c   1.000
_cell.angle_alpha   90.00
_cell.angle_beta   90.00
_cell.angle_gamma   90.00
#
_symmetry.space_group_name_H-M   'P 1'
#
loop_
_entity.id
_entity.type
_entity.pdbx_description
1 polymer ?
#
loop_
_entity_poly.entity_id
_entity_poly.type
_entity_poly.pdbx_seq_one_letter_code
_entity_poly.pdbx_strand_id
1 'polypeptide(L)'
;MSQQIQTLEAELGAALFIRHGRSIELTDAGWILLRRARALLASMEATATEIGMVGRGEMGMIRIGYMSAAMLGRLASILAMFRIEKPKVEVRLRQAQPRDQIAAVASGEIDVGLLSVSSALTGAVPDEPDLFIEPLWKEEMVLALPPGHRLVNQSCLSLHHLDGQTFLTLPRAPLPGAYEQLLHLRRGQGGSKATDIQEVEELPAGLALVAAGYGVGLVPVCVMENWSGEVIFRRLKERPEIQVAMLSRRNNCSPALSAFRTTVTHHNRSLHYRAEDLQ
;
A
#
# COMPACT_ATOMS: atom_id res chain seq x y z
N MET A 1 19.97 30.37 -49.44
CA MET A 1 19.83 29.11 -48.67
C MET A 1 20.75 29.22 -47.48
N SER A 2 20.31 28.77 -46.32
CA SER A 2 21.13 28.83 -45.08
C SER A 2 22.38 27.97 -45.25
N GLN A 3 23.51 28.44 -44.76
CA GLN A 3 24.79 27.71 -44.75
C GLN A 3 24.64 26.32 -44.12
N GLN A 4 23.74 26.19 -43.13
CA GLN A 4 23.40 24.93 -42.49
C GLN A 4 22.81 23.87 -43.43
N ILE A 5 21.96 24.29 -44.39
CA ILE A 5 21.38 23.36 -45.38
C ILE A 5 22.47 22.90 -46.35
N GLN A 6 23.35 23.78 -46.77
CA GLN A 6 24.47 23.40 -47.65
C GLN A 6 25.44 22.43 -46.98
N THR A 7 25.74 22.65 -45.69
CA THR A 7 26.55 21.71 -44.88
C THR A 7 25.88 20.36 -44.79
N LEU A 8 24.58 20.31 -44.51
CA LEU A 8 23.82 19.06 -44.41
C LEU A 8 23.77 18.31 -45.74
N GLU A 9 23.57 19.00 -46.87
CA GLU A 9 23.62 18.38 -48.19
C GLU A 9 25.01 17.78 -48.49
N ALA A 10 26.07 18.49 -48.11
CA ALA A 10 27.45 18.00 -48.26
C ALA A 10 27.72 16.79 -47.39
N GLU A 11 27.26 16.78 -46.14
CA GLU A 11 27.42 15.63 -45.24
C GLU A 11 26.64 14.39 -45.71
N LEU A 12 25.41 14.60 -46.23
CA LEU A 12 24.58 13.52 -46.75
C LEU A 12 24.97 13.06 -48.17
N GLY A 13 25.81 13.81 -48.86
CA GLY A 13 26.23 13.54 -50.23
C GLY A 13 25.10 13.63 -51.26
N ALA A 14 24.02 14.35 -50.93
CA ALA A 14 22.82 14.47 -51.77
C ALA A 14 22.18 15.87 -51.65
N ALA A 15 21.79 16.43 -52.78
CA ALA A 15 20.99 17.63 -52.78
C ALA A 15 19.58 17.36 -52.25
N LEU A 16 19.12 18.17 -51.32
CA LEU A 16 17.80 18.05 -50.72
C LEU A 16 16.76 18.96 -51.38
N PHE A 17 17.20 19.99 -52.10
CA PHE A 17 16.34 20.99 -52.72
C PHE A 17 16.69 21.19 -54.18
N ILE A 18 15.66 21.36 -55.02
CA ILE A 18 15.76 21.81 -56.42
C ILE A 18 15.34 23.27 -56.46
N ARG A 19 16.08 24.10 -57.21
CA ARG A 19 15.77 25.51 -57.40
C ARG A 19 15.21 25.77 -58.79
N HIS A 20 14.03 26.32 -58.84
CA HIS A 20 13.40 26.77 -60.07
C HIS A 20 13.25 28.31 -60.05
N GLY A 21 14.36 29.04 -60.18
CA GLY A 21 14.35 30.49 -60.14
C GLY A 21 13.80 31.08 -58.85
N ARG A 22 12.50 31.33 -58.78
CA ARG A 22 11.84 31.87 -57.59
C ARG A 22 11.20 30.81 -56.66
N SER A 23 11.15 29.55 -57.04
CA SER A 23 10.60 28.46 -56.24
C SER A 23 11.68 27.48 -55.78
N ILE A 24 11.44 26.84 -54.65
CA ILE A 24 12.28 25.78 -54.07
C ILE A 24 11.38 24.57 -53.89
N GLU A 25 11.81 23.42 -54.41
CA GLU A 25 11.11 22.16 -54.27
C GLU A 25 12.04 21.12 -53.65
N LEU A 26 11.48 20.09 -52.97
CA LEU A 26 12.26 18.99 -52.42
C LEU A 26 12.65 17.99 -53.50
N THR A 27 13.87 17.51 -53.43
CA THR A 27 14.30 16.30 -54.17
C THR A 27 13.69 15.06 -53.54
N ASP A 28 13.82 13.88 -54.17
CA ASP A 28 13.46 12.60 -53.56
C ASP A 28 14.22 12.38 -52.27
N ALA A 29 15.50 12.73 -52.21
CA ALA A 29 16.31 12.70 -50.97
C ALA A 29 15.76 13.67 -49.93
N GLY A 30 15.33 14.86 -50.33
CA GLY A 30 14.68 15.87 -49.48
C GLY A 30 13.38 15.35 -48.87
N TRP A 31 12.55 14.66 -49.67
CA TRP A 31 11.32 14.05 -49.20
C TRP A 31 11.59 12.90 -48.19
N ILE A 32 12.59 12.08 -48.45
CA ILE A 32 13.02 11.01 -47.51
C ILE A 32 13.47 11.66 -46.19
N LEU A 33 14.35 12.65 -46.26
CA LEU A 33 14.86 13.33 -45.07
C LEU A 33 13.73 13.98 -44.27
N LEU A 34 12.84 14.74 -44.95
CA LEU A 34 11.72 15.43 -44.29
C LEU A 34 10.83 14.46 -43.50
N ARG A 35 10.49 13.31 -44.12
CA ARG A 35 9.67 12.29 -43.47
C ARG A 35 10.37 11.68 -42.26
N ARG A 36 11.67 11.34 -42.40
CA ARG A 36 12.46 10.74 -41.30
C ARG A 36 12.75 11.75 -40.20
N ALA A 37 13.10 12.97 -40.51
CA ALA A 37 13.34 14.02 -39.51
C ALA A 37 12.08 14.33 -38.70
N ARG A 38 10.91 14.42 -39.34
CA ARG A 38 9.63 14.59 -38.62
C ARG A 38 9.37 13.44 -37.66
N ALA A 39 9.61 12.19 -38.07
CA ALA A 39 9.45 11.03 -37.19
C ALA A 39 10.42 11.05 -36.01
N LEU A 40 11.67 11.43 -36.22
CA LEU A 40 12.67 11.57 -35.17
C LEU A 40 12.31 12.67 -34.16
N LEU A 41 11.91 13.84 -34.64
CA LEU A 41 11.47 14.94 -33.77
C LEU A 41 10.24 14.57 -32.93
N ALA A 42 9.25 13.93 -33.55
CA ALA A 42 8.08 13.47 -32.84
C ALA A 42 8.45 12.42 -31.76
N SER A 43 9.40 11.52 -32.06
CA SER A 43 9.90 10.55 -31.07
C SER A 43 10.64 11.22 -29.93
N MET A 44 11.43 12.25 -30.18
CA MET A 44 12.09 13.03 -29.13
C MET A 44 11.10 13.74 -28.21
N GLU A 45 10.07 14.36 -28.78
CA GLU A 45 9.00 15.03 -28.02
C GLU A 45 8.22 14.05 -27.16
N ALA A 46 7.88 12.87 -27.69
CA ALA A 46 7.24 11.81 -26.95
C ALA A 46 8.12 11.33 -25.76
N THR A 47 9.42 11.09 -26.01
CA THR A 47 10.37 10.70 -24.97
C THR A 47 10.49 11.78 -23.88
N ALA A 48 10.60 13.05 -24.23
CA ALA A 48 10.65 14.14 -23.27
C ALA A 48 9.37 14.21 -22.42
N THR A 49 8.21 13.96 -23.04
CA THR A 49 6.92 13.90 -22.36
C THR A 49 6.88 12.74 -21.35
N GLU A 50 7.29 11.54 -21.75
CA GLU A 50 7.34 10.36 -20.87
C GLU A 50 8.26 10.58 -19.67
N ILE A 51 9.48 11.11 -19.89
CA ILE A 51 10.40 11.47 -18.81
C ILE A 51 9.75 12.46 -17.85
N GLY A 52 9.07 13.48 -18.36
CA GLY A 52 8.33 14.44 -17.57
C GLY A 52 7.21 13.78 -16.73
N MET A 53 6.50 12.82 -17.31
CA MET A 53 5.46 12.05 -16.59
C MET A 53 6.04 11.21 -15.45
N VAL A 54 7.18 10.56 -15.68
CA VAL A 54 7.89 9.83 -14.61
C VAL A 54 8.30 10.77 -13.48
N GLY A 55 8.86 11.95 -13.82
CA GLY A 55 9.26 12.94 -12.82
C GLY A 55 8.10 13.48 -11.96
N ARG A 56 6.87 13.50 -12.51
CA ARG A 56 5.66 13.90 -11.78
C ARG A 56 4.89 12.73 -11.12
N GLY A 57 5.42 11.50 -11.17
CA GLY A 57 4.75 10.31 -10.63
C GLY A 57 3.45 9.95 -11.35
N GLU A 58 3.33 10.33 -12.61
CA GLU A 58 2.20 10.02 -13.49
C GLU A 58 2.43 8.72 -14.28
N MET A 59 3.67 8.28 -14.33
CA MET A 59 4.12 7.04 -14.97
C MET A 59 5.23 6.40 -14.15
N GLY A 60 5.34 5.07 -14.19
CA GLY A 60 6.37 4.33 -13.48
C GLY A 60 5.81 3.10 -12.77
N MET A 61 6.41 2.72 -11.65
CA MET A 61 6.03 1.56 -10.86
C MET A 61 6.12 1.87 -9.37
N ILE A 62 5.20 1.28 -8.58
CA ILE A 62 5.26 1.23 -7.13
C ILE A 62 5.09 -0.20 -6.64
N ARG A 63 5.97 -0.63 -5.72
CA ARG A 63 5.93 -1.96 -5.10
C ARG A 63 5.47 -1.80 -3.65
N ILE A 64 4.32 -2.40 -3.33
CA ILE A 64 3.62 -2.25 -2.04
C ILE A 64 3.63 -3.59 -1.31
N GLY A 65 4.24 -3.63 -0.13
CA GLY A 65 4.09 -4.72 0.82
C GLY A 65 2.80 -4.55 1.62
N TYR A 66 2.09 -5.63 1.90
CA TYR A 66 0.85 -5.58 2.66
C TYR A 66 0.62 -6.83 3.49
N MET A 67 -0.18 -6.72 4.56
CA MET A 67 -0.71 -7.84 5.34
C MET A 67 -2.10 -8.23 4.82
N SER A 68 -2.48 -9.51 4.96
CA SER A 68 -3.77 -10.03 4.47
C SER A 68 -4.98 -9.19 4.89
N ALA A 69 -5.03 -8.74 6.15
CA ALA A 69 -6.12 -7.91 6.66
C ALA A 69 -6.25 -6.56 5.93
N ALA A 70 -5.15 -5.97 5.45
CA ALA A 70 -5.18 -4.70 4.72
C ALA A 70 -5.97 -4.78 3.41
N MET A 71 -5.95 -5.95 2.73
CA MET A 71 -6.73 -6.16 1.50
C MET A 71 -8.23 -6.27 1.74
N LEU A 72 -8.63 -6.75 2.91
CA LEU A 72 -10.04 -6.77 3.33
C LEU A 72 -10.54 -5.40 3.79
N GLY A 73 -9.62 -4.50 4.11
CA GLY A 73 -9.92 -3.15 4.53
C GLY A 73 -9.79 -2.10 3.42
N ARG A 74 -9.19 -0.98 3.77
CA ARG A 74 -9.15 0.23 2.92
C ARG A 74 -8.20 0.16 1.73
N LEU A 75 -7.27 -0.80 1.69
CA LEU A 75 -6.26 -0.85 0.62
C LEU A 75 -6.90 -0.99 -0.76
N ALA A 76 -7.94 -1.82 -0.90
CA ALA A 76 -8.62 -2.02 -2.19
C ALA A 76 -9.22 -0.70 -2.73
N SER A 77 -9.87 0.08 -1.87
CA SER A 77 -10.44 1.38 -2.25
C SER A 77 -9.37 2.44 -2.55
N ILE A 78 -8.27 2.44 -1.79
CA ILE A 78 -7.10 3.30 -2.07
C ILE A 78 -6.50 2.97 -3.45
N LEU A 79 -6.34 1.69 -3.77
CA LEU A 79 -5.82 1.25 -5.05
C LEU A 79 -6.75 1.61 -6.22
N ALA A 80 -8.07 1.48 -6.01
CA ALA A 80 -9.06 1.91 -7.01
C ALA A 80 -8.96 3.41 -7.30
N MET A 81 -8.83 4.25 -6.27
CA MET A 81 -8.64 5.69 -6.42
C MET A 81 -7.31 6.01 -7.09
N PHE A 82 -6.21 5.37 -6.66
CA PHE A 82 -4.88 5.55 -7.24
C PHE A 82 -4.86 5.19 -8.73
N ARG A 83 -5.56 4.12 -9.13
CA ARG A 83 -5.70 3.72 -10.54
C ARG A 83 -6.37 4.80 -11.40
N ILE A 84 -7.36 5.50 -10.85
CA ILE A 84 -8.04 6.61 -11.55
C ILE A 84 -7.11 7.82 -11.65
N GLU A 85 -6.43 8.19 -10.56
CA GLU A 85 -5.56 9.36 -10.50
C GLU A 85 -4.25 9.17 -11.28
N LYS A 86 -3.71 7.95 -11.30
CA LYS A 86 -2.40 7.60 -11.87
C LYS A 86 -2.46 6.35 -12.76
N PRO A 87 -3.23 6.37 -13.88
CA PRO A 87 -3.51 5.17 -14.67
C PRO A 87 -2.28 4.54 -15.35
N LYS A 88 -1.17 5.28 -15.46
CA LYS A 88 0.08 4.80 -16.07
C LYS A 88 1.13 4.35 -15.04
N VAL A 89 0.79 4.35 -13.75
CA VAL A 89 1.65 3.79 -12.71
C VAL A 89 1.30 2.33 -12.51
N GLU A 90 2.26 1.43 -12.73
CA GLU A 90 2.12 0.00 -12.44
C GLU A 90 2.18 -0.21 -10.92
N VAL A 91 1.21 -0.93 -10.37
CA VAL A 91 1.19 -1.32 -8.96
C VAL A 91 1.54 -2.79 -8.85
N ARG A 92 2.58 -3.11 -8.07
CA ARG A 92 2.94 -4.48 -7.70
C ARG A 92 2.68 -4.70 -6.22
N LEU A 93 1.90 -5.70 -5.90
CA LEU A 93 1.53 -6.07 -4.55
C LEU A 93 2.32 -7.29 -4.10
N ARG A 94 2.87 -7.25 -2.87
CA ARG A 94 3.53 -8.38 -2.23
C ARG A 94 2.96 -8.58 -0.85
N GLN A 95 2.33 -9.71 -0.62
CA GLN A 95 1.94 -10.11 0.72
C GLN A 95 3.18 -10.51 1.51
N ALA A 96 3.36 -9.94 2.69
CA ALA A 96 4.48 -10.25 3.57
C ALA A 96 4.16 -9.91 5.02
N GLN A 97 4.74 -10.64 5.95
CA GLN A 97 4.67 -10.35 7.38
C GLN A 97 5.48 -9.08 7.70
N PRO A 98 5.20 -8.38 8.84
CA PRO A 98 5.89 -7.12 9.16
C PRO A 98 7.41 -7.21 9.14
N ARG A 99 7.98 -8.31 9.62
CA ARG A 99 9.43 -8.55 9.62
C ARG A 99 10.01 -8.53 8.19
N ASP A 100 9.35 -9.24 7.28
CA ASP A 100 9.79 -9.35 5.90
C ASP A 100 9.57 -8.04 5.15
N GLN A 101 8.49 -7.31 5.47
CA GLN A 101 8.26 -5.97 4.92
C GLN A 101 9.35 -4.98 5.33
N ILE A 102 9.81 -5.01 6.60
CA ILE A 102 10.91 -4.17 7.08
C ILE A 102 12.17 -4.45 6.26
N ALA A 103 12.57 -5.73 6.14
CA ALA A 103 13.75 -6.12 5.37
C ALA A 103 13.62 -5.73 3.88
N ALA A 104 12.45 -5.96 3.27
CA ALA A 104 12.20 -5.66 1.86
C ALA A 104 12.15 -4.14 1.57
N VAL A 105 11.68 -3.30 2.52
CA VAL A 105 11.76 -1.84 2.40
C VAL A 105 13.20 -1.36 2.57
N ALA A 106 13.94 -1.90 3.54
CA ALA A 106 15.34 -1.53 3.77
C ALA A 106 16.21 -1.84 2.54
N SER A 107 16.05 -3.03 1.95
CA SER A 107 16.78 -3.44 0.74
C SER A 107 16.32 -2.73 -0.54
N GLY A 108 15.13 -2.10 -0.54
CA GLY A 108 14.53 -1.51 -1.73
C GLY A 108 13.81 -2.50 -2.65
N GLU A 109 13.55 -3.71 -2.20
CA GLU A 109 12.76 -4.70 -2.92
C GLU A 109 11.29 -4.27 -3.03
N ILE A 110 10.75 -3.63 -1.98
CA ILE A 110 9.48 -2.90 -2.00
C ILE A 110 9.71 -1.42 -1.68
N ASP A 111 8.85 -0.57 -2.19
CA ASP A 111 8.94 0.89 -2.02
C ASP A 111 8.26 1.35 -0.74
N VAL A 112 7.19 0.66 -0.35
CA VAL A 112 6.35 0.97 0.81
C VAL A 112 5.75 -0.30 1.39
N GLY A 113 5.71 -0.39 2.73
CA GLY A 113 5.01 -1.43 3.47
C GLY A 113 3.77 -0.88 4.18
N LEU A 114 2.69 -1.65 4.21
CA LEU A 114 1.49 -1.35 4.99
C LEU A 114 1.43 -2.33 6.16
N LEU A 115 1.60 -1.81 7.36
CA LEU A 115 1.77 -2.57 8.60
C LEU A 115 0.67 -2.20 9.59
N SER A 116 0.35 -3.17 10.45
CA SER A 116 -0.39 -2.89 11.68
C SER A 116 0.60 -2.78 12.83
N VAL A 117 0.61 -1.66 13.53
CA VAL A 117 1.52 -1.37 14.64
C VAL A 117 0.76 -0.90 15.87
N SER A 118 1.40 -0.92 17.03
CA SER A 118 0.86 -0.26 18.22
C SER A 118 0.70 1.24 17.98
N SER A 119 -0.36 1.84 18.50
CA SER A 119 -0.63 3.28 18.37
C SER A 119 0.46 4.19 18.93
N ALA A 120 1.36 3.64 19.76
CA ALA A 120 2.50 4.37 20.32
C ALA A 120 3.72 4.41 19.36
N LEU A 121 3.72 3.60 18.29
CA LEU A 121 4.85 3.50 17.39
C LEU A 121 4.69 4.43 16.19
N THR A 122 5.44 5.51 16.19
CA THR A 122 5.52 6.48 15.08
C THR A 122 6.95 6.96 14.90
N GLY A 123 7.34 7.31 13.69
CA GLY A 123 8.65 7.88 13.38
C GLY A 123 9.71 6.86 13.00
N ALA A 124 10.85 6.82 13.72
CA ALA A 124 11.95 5.92 13.40
C ALA A 124 11.62 4.47 13.80
N VAL A 125 12.05 3.53 12.96
CA VAL A 125 12.00 2.10 13.28
C VAL A 125 13.19 1.77 14.19
N PRO A 126 12.97 1.07 15.31
CA PRO A 126 14.09 0.59 16.12
C PRO A 126 15.07 -0.24 15.26
N ASP A 127 16.35 -0.01 15.45
CA ASP A 127 17.46 -0.67 14.73
C ASP A 127 17.53 -0.41 13.21
N GLU A 128 16.64 0.43 12.65
CA GLU A 128 16.58 0.76 11.23
C GLU A 128 16.41 2.29 11.04
N PRO A 129 17.45 3.09 11.25
CA PRO A 129 17.37 4.56 11.25
C PRO A 129 16.94 5.17 9.91
N ASP A 130 17.17 4.44 8.81
CA ASP A 130 16.80 4.87 7.47
C ASP A 130 15.32 4.61 7.13
N LEU A 131 14.61 3.90 8.01
CA LEU A 131 13.18 3.64 7.84
C LEU A 131 12.34 4.62 8.66
N PHE A 132 11.15 4.87 8.15
CA PHE A 132 10.19 5.78 8.74
C PHE A 132 8.79 5.18 8.72
N ILE A 133 8.11 5.24 9.86
CA ILE A 133 6.72 4.83 10.02
C ILE A 133 5.84 6.08 10.09
N GLU A 134 4.88 6.14 9.17
CA GLU A 134 3.86 7.17 9.09
C GLU A 134 2.50 6.57 9.45
N PRO A 135 1.84 7.05 10.52
CA PRO A 135 0.50 6.56 10.88
C PRO A 135 -0.51 6.98 9.82
N LEU A 136 -1.39 6.04 9.43
CA LEU A 136 -2.41 6.29 8.42
C LEU A 136 -3.81 6.39 9.04
N TRP A 137 -4.32 5.32 9.67
CA TRP A 137 -5.61 5.29 10.33
C TRP A 137 -5.62 4.28 11.47
N LYS A 138 -6.54 4.45 12.38
CA LYS A 138 -6.84 3.47 13.42
C LYS A 138 -7.95 2.54 12.96
N GLU A 139 -7.90 1.31 13.44
CA GLU A 139 -8.89 0.28 13.16
C GLU A 139 -9.28 -0.44 14.44
N GLU A 140 -10.59 -0.53 14.70
CA GLU A 140 -11.12 -1.26 15.86
C GLU A 140 -10.84 -2.75 15.70
N MET A 141 -10.48 -3.41 16.80
CA MET A 141 -10.32 -4.86 16.84
C MET A 141 -11.58 -5.50 17.43
N VAL A 142 -12.05 -6.54 16.79
CA VAL A 142 -13.22 -7.33 17.20
C VAL A 142 -12.81 -8.75 17.57
N LEU A 143 -13.57 -9.37 18.47
CA LEU A 143 -13.36 -10.74 18.88
C LEU A 143 -13.99 -11.69 17.86
N ALA A 144 -13.21 -12.67 17.39
CA ALA A 144 -13.63 -13.76 16.54
C ALA A 144 -13.86 -15.00 17.42
N LEU A 145 -15.06 -15.59 17.34
CA LEU A 145 -15.54 -16.71 18.16
C LEU A 145 -16.05 -17.85 17.26
N PRO A 146 -15.89 -19.11 17.66
CA PRO A 146 -16.60 -20.22 17.00
C PRO A 146 -18.12 -20.10 17.24
N PRO A 147 -18.98 -20.61 16.31
CA PRO A 147 -20.43 -20.44 16.38
C PRO A 147 -21.09 -20.92 17.67
N GLY A 148 -20.59 -22.00 18.26
CA GLY A 148 -21.11 -22.58 19.50
C GLY A 148 -20.48 -22.03 20.80
N HIS A 149 -19.66 -20.98 20.73
CA HIS A 149 -18.93 -20.49 21.90
C HIS A 149 -19.89 -19.84 22.92
N ARG A 150 -19.65 -20.08 24.23
CA ARG A 150 -20.47 -19.56 25.36
C ARG A 150 -20.63 -18.02 25.36
N LEU A 151 -19.67 -17.30 24.80
CA LEU A 151 -19.67 -15.86 24.75
C LEU A 151 -20.51 -15.27 23.60
N VAL A 152 -20.98 -16.08 22.66
CA VAL A 152 -21.73 -15.61 21.49
C VAL A 152 -22.99 -14.86 21.88
N ASN A 153 -23.68 -15.32 22.93
CA ASN A 153 -24.97 -14.74 23.37
C ASN A 153 -24.82 -13.63 24.43
N GLN A 154 -23.58 -13.25 24.80
CA GLN A 154 -23.38 -12.16 25.74
C GLN A 154 -23.50 -10.81 25.05
N SER A 155 -24.30 -9.91 25.62
CA SER A 155 -24.55 -8.57 25.09
C SER A 155 -23.38 -7.59 25.27
N CYS A 156 -22.54 -7.85 26.29
CA CYS A 156 -21.39 -6.99 26.59
C CYS A 156 -20.18 -7.89 26.92
N LEU A 157 -19.23 -7.90 26.00
CA LEU A 157 -17.99 -8.64 26.15
C LEU A 157 -16.85 -7.72 26.58
N SER A 158 -15.98 -8.24 27.42
CA SER A 158 -14.75 -7.59 27.86
C SER A 158 -13.60 -8.58 27.79
N LEU A 159 -12.37 -8.07 27.72
CA LEU A 159 -11.16 -8.90 27.60
C LEU A 159 -10.99 -9.91 28.74
N HIS A 160 -11.52 -9.63 29.93
CA HIS A 160 -11.46 -10.58 31.07
C HIS A 160 -12.28 -11.87 30.85
N HIS A 161 -13.30 -11.84 29.96
CA HIS A 161 -14.06 -13.04 29.61
C HIS A 161 -13.23 -14.05 28.79
N LEU A 162 -12.05 -13.63 28.31
CA LEU A 162 -11.12 -14.47 27.54
C LEU A 162 -10.13 -15.24 28.43
N ASP A 163 -10.20 -15.07 29.76
CA ASP A 163 -9.33 -15.80 30.69
C ASP A 163 -9.57 -17.31 30.59
N GLY A 164 -8.46 -18.06 30.44
CA GLY A 164 -8.48 -19.51 30.27
C GLY A 164 -8.90 -20.01 28.88
N GLN A 165 -9.06 -19.09 27.89
CA GLN A 165 -9.26 -19.47 26.49
C GLN A 165 -7.92 -19.61 25.76
N THR A 166 -7.85 -20.53 24.80
CA THR A 166 -6.77 -20.51 23.80
C THR A 166 -6.92 -19.32 22.87
N PHE A 167 -5.88 -18.51 22.77
CA PHE A 167 -5.89 -17.29 21.96
C PHE A 167 -5.07 -17.50 20.71
N LEU A 168 -5.71 -17.39 19.54
CA LEU A 168 -5.09 -17.49 18.24
C LEU A 168 -4.63 -16.09 17.80
N THR A 169 -3.35 -15.93 17.49
CA THR A 169 -2.77 -14.65 17.11
C THR A 169 -1.73 -14.83 16.00
N LEU A 170 -1.49 -13.76 15.24
CA LEU A 170 -0.36 -13.73 14.32
C LEU A 170 0.96 -13.78 15.10
N PRO A 171 2.06 -14.26 14.48
CA PRO A 171 3.35 -14.34 15.12
C PRO A 171 3.81 -12.98 15.63
N ARG A 172 4.58 -13.01 16.72
CA ARG A 172 5.15 -11.80 17.29
C ARG A 172 6.05 -11.11 16.29
N ALA A 173 5.71 -9.86 15.96
CA ALA A 173 6.49 -9.04 15.03
C ALA A 173 7.63 -8.30 15.76
N PRO A 174 8.69 -7.86 15.04
CA PRO A 174 9.73 -6.99 15.58
C PRO A 174 9.20 -5.65 16.07
N LEU A 175 8.10 -5.18 15.48
CA LEU A 175 7.41 -3.98 15.91
C LEU A 175 6.21 -4.34 16.79
N PRO A 176 5.97 -3.60 17.91
CA PRO A 176 4.79 -3.80 18.72
C PRO A 176 3.51 -3.68 17.89
N GLY A 177 2.72 -4.72 17.88
CA GLY A 177 1.48 -4.82 17.09
C GLY A 177 0.28 -5.23 17.92
N ALA A 178 -0.69 -5.93 17.29
CA ALA A 178 -1.92 -6.37 17.93
C ALA A 178 -1.68 -7.30 19.13
N TYR A 179 -0.65 -8.13 19.07
CA TYR A 179 -0.28 -9.05 20.15
C TYR A 179 0.14 -8.30 21.42
N GLU A 180 1.08 -7.38 21.33
CA GLU A 180 1.56 -6.59 22.45
C GLU A 180 0.46 -5.70 23.03
N GLN A 181 -0.39 -5.14 22.17
CA GLN A 181 -1.54 -4.37 22.60
C GLN A 181 -2.53 -5.20 23.37
N LEU A 182 -2.82 -6.43 22.94
CA LEU A 182 -3.64 -7.38 23.67
C LEU A 182 -3.06 -7.68 25.06
N LEU A 183 -1.76 -8.00 25.13
CA LEU A 183 -1.09 -8.26 26.40
C LEU A 183 -1.11 -7.05 27.35
N HIS A 184 -0.91 -5.85 26.80
CA HIS A 184 -0.96 -4.61 27.56
C HIS A 184 -2.35 -4.34 28.15
N LEU A 185 -3.39 -4.46 27.34
CA LEU A 185 -4.78 -4.29 27.76
C LEU A 185 -5.17 -5.30 28.85
N ARG A 186 -4.73 -6.56 28.74
CA ARG A 186 -4.99 -7.58 29.74
C ARG A 186 -4.26 -7.33 31.06
N ARG A 187 -3.00 -6.91 31.03
CA ARG A 187 -2.22 -6.57 32.24
C ARG A 187 -2.83 -5.39 32.99
N GLY A 188 -3.32 -4.38 32.29
CA GLY A 188 -3.96 -3.20 32.86
C GLY A 188 -5.30 -3.50 33.57
N GLN A 189 -5.95 -4.63 33.27
CA GLN A 189 -7.25 -5.02 33.85
C GLN A 189 -7.13 -6.13 34.92
N GLY A 190 -5.94 -6.44 35.40
CA GLY A 190 -5.73 -7.46 36.44
C GLY A 190 -5.94 -8.91 35.99
N GLY A 191 -5.96 -9.15 34.70
CA GLY A 191 -6.05 -10.50 34.10
C GLY A 191 -4.82 -11.33 34.46
N SER A 192 -4.97 -12.29 35.39
CA SER A 192 -3.87 -13.02 36.01
C SER A 192 -3.72 -14.46 35.51
N LYS A 193 -4.64 -14.98 34.71
CA LYS A 193 -4.54 -16.37 34.24
C LYS A 193 -3.84 -16.44 32.90
N ALA A 194 -2.82 -17.28 32.80
CA ALA A 194 -2.15 -17.62 31.58
C ALA A 194 -3.19 -18.01 30.51
N THR A 195 -3.32 -17.23 29.48
CA THR A 195 -4.07 -17.61 28.28
C THR A 195 -3.09 -18.44 27.47
N ASP A 196 -3.52 -19.58 27.04
CA ASP A 196 -2.77 -20.37 26.09
C ASP A 196 -2.73 -19.61 24.77
N ILE A 197 -1.54 -19.35 24.23
CA ILE A 197 -1.36 -18.58 23.00
C ILE A 197 -0.83 -19.52 21.93
N GLN A 198 -1.59 -19.64 20.85
CA GLN A 198 -1.20 -20.36 19.67
C GLN A 198 -0.96 -19.36 18.54
N GLU A 199 0.25 -19.34 18.01
CA GLU A 199 0.58 -18.52 16.84
C GLU A 199 0.10 -19.19 15.55
N VAL A 200 -0.42 -18.36 14.64
CA VAL A 200 -0.87 -18.75 13.30
C VAL A 200 -0.23 -17.82 12.28
N GLU A 201 0.32 -18.36 11.20
CA GLU A 201 1.10 -17.60 10.25
C GLU A 201 0.27 -16.58 9.45
N GLU A 202 -1.00 -16.89 9.19
CA GLU A 202 -1.88 -16.06 8.35
C GLU A 202 -3.28 -15.92 8.95
N LEU A 203 -3.90 -14.78 8.71
CA LEU A 203 -5.25 -14.46 9.17
C LEU A 203 -6.32 -15.49 8.71
N PRO A 204 -6.37 -15.91 7.43
CA PRO A 204 -7.35 -16.93 7.01
C PRO A 204 -7.21 -18.26 7.74
N ALA A 205 -5.97 -18.72 7.97
CA ALA A 205 -5.72 -19.93 8.76
C ALA A 205 -6.17 -19.78 10.20
N GLY A 206 -5.91 -18.61 10.82
CA GLY A 206 -6.39 -18.29 12.17
C GLY A 206 -7.90 -18.33 12.26
N LEU A 207 -8.62 -17.74 11.31
CA LEU A 207 -10.08 -17.75 11.27
C LEU A 207 -10.65 -19.15 11.02
N ALA A 208 -10.00 -19.97 10.21
CA ALA A 208 -10.40 -21.38 10.04
C ALA A 208 -10.26 -22.17 11.34
N LEU A 209 -9.19 -21.96 12.12
CA LEU A 209 -9.01 -22.57 13.43
C LEU A 209 -10.04 -22.05 14.45
N VAL A 210 -10.39 -20.77 14.42
CA VAL A 210 -11.49 -20.22 15.22
C VAL A 210 -12.80 -20.92 14.86
N ALA A 211 -13.15 -21.01 13.58
CA ALA A 211 -14.37 -21.68 13.12
C ALA A 211 -14.44 -23.16 13.59
N ALA A 212 -13.31 -23.85 13.59
CA ALA A 212 -13.17 -25.22 14.04
C ALA A 212 -13.14 -25.38 15.60
N GLY A 213 -13.19 -24.28 16.36
CA GLY A 213 -13.27 -24.31 17.82
C GLY A 213 -11.93 -24.48 18.55
N TYR A 214 -10.78 -24.29 17.90
CA TYR A 214 -9.46 -24.40 18.52
C TYR A 214 -9.14 -23.23 19.46
N GLY A 215 -9.83 -22.12 19.32
CA GLY A 215 -9.62 -20.96 20.18
C GLY A 215 -10.43 -19.75 19.73
N VAL A 216 -10.06 -18.59 20.26
CA VAL A 216 -10.63 -17.28 19.95
C VAL A 216 -9.53 -16.35 19.44
N GLY A 217 -9.88 -15.30 18.69
CA GLY A 217 -8.89 -14.36 18.17
C GLY A 217 -9.37 -12.92 18.18
N LEU A 218 -8.44 -11.96 18.16
CA LEU A 218 -8.74 -10.56 17.86
C LEU A 218 -8.33 -10.25 16.43
N VAL A 219 -9.26 -9.66 15.68
CA VAL A 219 -9.05 -9.32 14.28
C VAL A 219 -9.55 -7.90 14.01
N PRO A 220 -9.02 -7.19 13.00
CA PRO A 220 -9.55 -5.89 12.60
C PRO A 220 -11.02 -5.97 12.17
N VAL A 221 -11.80 -4.92 12.43
CA VAL A 221 -13.23 -4.87 12.12
C VAL A 221 -13.53 -5.08 10.63
N CYS A 222 -12.62 -4.69 9.73
CA CYS A 222 -12.75 -4.93 8.29
C CYS A 222 -12.85 -6.43 7.93
N VAL A 223 -12.32 -7.31 8.78
CA VAL A 223 -12.46 -8.76 8.61
C VAL A 223 -13.90 -9.19 8.85
N MET A 224 -14.55 -8.66 9.89
CA MET A 224 -15.97 -8.93 10.18
C MET A 224 -16.88 -8.55 9.00
N GLU A 225 -16.57 -7.45 8.33
CA GLU A 225 -17.38 -6.92 7.22
C GLU A 225 -17.21 -7.74 5.93
N ASN A 226 -16.07 -8.41 5.77
CA ASN A 226 -15.69 -9.08 4.52
C ASN A 226 -15.54 -10.61 4.62
N TRP A 227 -15.70 -11.19 5.80
CA TRP A 227 -15.59 -12.63 6.04
C TRP A 227 -16.95 -13.33 5.94
N SER A 228 -17.05 -14.34 5.10
CA SER A 228 -18.28 -15.12 4.87
C SER A 228 -18.26 -16.52 5.52
N GLY A 229 -17.25 -16.82 6.33
CA GLY A 229 -17.10 -18.14 6.99
C GLY A 229 -17.89 -18.28 8.30
N GLU A 230 -17.83 -19.47 8.89
CA GLU A 230 -18.53 -19.81 10.15
C GLU A 230 -17.82 -19.25 11.39
N VAL A 231 -17.64 -17.94 11.47
CA VAL A 231 -17.06 -17.22 12.61
C VAL A 231 -18.04 -16.16 13.10
N ILE A 232 -18.23 -16.09 14.41
CA ILE A 232 -19.07 -15.07 15.02
C ILE A 232 -18.19 -13.95 15.55
N PHE A 233 -18.41 -12.73 15.06
CA PHE A 233 -17.67 -11.56 15.50
C PHE A 233 -18.44 -10.80 16.57
N ARG A 234 -17.73 -10.30 17.59
CA ARG A 234 -18.29 -9.50 18.69
C ARG A 234 -17.38 -8.34 19.03
N ARG A 235 -17.95 -7.18 19.25
CA ARG A 235 -17.23 -6.01 19.76
C ARG A 235 -16.94 -6.18 21.25
N LEU A 236 -15.81 -5.65 21.68
CA LEU A 236 -15.44 -5.57 23.07
C LEU A 236 -15.78 -4.22 23.67
N LYS A 237 -16.09 -4.17 24.97
CA LYS A 237 -16.36 -2.94 25.71
C LYS A 237 -15.16 -1.97 25.64
N GLU A 238 -13.97 -2.48 25.69
CA GLU A 238 -12.71 -1.74 25.66
C GLU A 238 -12.39 -1.14 24.30
N ARG A 239 -13.06 -1.60 23.24
CA ARG A 239 -12.83 -1.17 21.84
C ARG A 239 -11.34 -1.05 21.51
N PRO A 240 -10.57 -2.12 21.64
CA PRO A 240 -9.15 -2.05 21.33
C PRO A 240 -8.93 -1.64 19.88
N GLU A 241 -7.95 -0.76 19.66
CA GLU A 241 -7.62 -0.25 18.34
C GLU A 241 -6.20 -0.63 17.96
N ILE A 242 -5.95 -0.82 16.69
CA ILE A 242 -4.63 -0.96 16.11
C ILE A 242 -4.37 0.18 15.13
N GLN A 243 -3.13 0.65 15.06
CA GLN A 243 -2.70 1.64 14.10
C GLN A 243 -2.26 0.98 12.81
N VAL A 244 -2.90 1.28 11.69
CA VAL A 244 -2.35 0.99 10.37
C VAL A 244 -1.39 2.10 9.99
N ALA A 245 -0.21 1.72 9.55
CA ALA A 245 0.88 2.65 9.24
C ALA A 245 1.56 2.29 7.91
N MET A 246 2.18 3.28 7.33
CA MET A 246 3.00 3.17 6.13
C MET A 246 4.48 3.19 6.52
N LEU A 247 5.21 2.16 6.12
CA LEU A 247 6.65 2.03 6.27
C LEU A 247 7.35 2.36 4.96
N SER A 248 8.36 3.21 4.97
CA SER A 248 9.17 3.54 3.80
C SER A 248 10.56 3.99 4.20
N ARG A 249 11.50 4.01 3.23
CA ARG A 249 12.80 4.64 3.47
C ARG A 249 12.66 6.16 3.53
N ARG A 250 13.39 6.80 4.46
CA ARG A 250 13.43 8.28 4.61
C ARG A 250 13.83 8.98 3.32
N ASN A 251 14.81 8.42 2.61
CA ASN A 251 15.41 8.99 1.42
C ASN A 251 14.79 8.44 0.12
N ASN A 252 13.63 7.81 0.18
CA ASN A 252 12.95 7.34 -1.04
C ASN A 252 12.24 8.52 -1.73
N CYS A 253 12.91 9.08 -2.72
CA CYS A 253 12.40 10.20 -3.53
C CYS A 253 11.57 9.74 -4.75
N SER A 254 11.07 8.49 -4.77
CA SER A 254 10.25 8.00 -5.88
C SER A 254 9.01 8.88 -6.07
N PRO A 255 8.81 9.49 -7.26
CA PRO A 255 7.62 10.28 -7.55
C PRO A 255 6.32 9.44 -7.47
N ALA A 256 6.37 8.15 -7.82
CA ALA A 256 5.25 7.23 -7.71
C ALA A 256 4.87 6.98 -6.24
N LEU A 257 5.85 6.86 -5.32
CA LEU A 257 5.60 6.76 -3.89
C LEU A 257 4.98 8.04 -3.34
N SER A 258 5.48 9.21 -3.74
CA SER A 258 4.91 10.50 -3.36
C SER A 258 3.46 10.64 -3.81
N ALA A 259 3.15 10.25 -5.05
CA ALA A 259 1.80 10.22 -5.57
C ALA A 259 0.89 9.28 -4.76
N PHE A 260 1.36 8.07 -4.45
CA PHE A 260 0.62 7.11 -3.63
C PHE A 260 0.32 7.65 -2.22
N ARG A 261 1.29 8.28 -1.56
CA ARG A 261 1.07 8.95 -0.27
C ARG A 261 -0.03 10.00 -0.33
N THR A 262 -0.04 10.80 -1.38
CA THR A 262 -1.09 11.82 -1.60
C THR A 262 -2.46 11.17 -1.71
N THR A 263 -2.60 10.10 -2.51
CA THR A 263 -3.86 9.36 -2.65
C THR A 263 -4.33 8.76 -1.32
N VAL A 264 -3.43 8.15 -0.54
CA VAL A 264 -3.74 7.61 0.79
C VAL A 264 -4.25 8.70 1.74
N THR A 265 -3.58 9.86 1.74
CA THR A 265 -3.97 10.99 2.59
C THR A 265 -5.35 11.53 2.21
N HIS A 266 -5.64 11.67 0.92
CA HIS A 266 -6.95 12.10 0.42
C HIS A 266 -8.06 11.11 0.79
N HIS A 267 -7.79 9.81 0.63
CA HIS A 267 -8.74 8.76 1.00
C HIS A 267 -9.08 8.81 2.49
N ASN A 268 -8.08 8.98 3.36
CA ASN A 268 -8.30 9.06 4.80
C ASN A 268 -9.15 10.28 5.17
N ARG A 269 -8.91 11.45 4.58
CA ARG A 269 -9.72 12.65 4.83
C ARG A 269 -11.17 12.46 4.40
N SER A 270 -11.42 11.86 3.25
CA SER A 270 -12.79 11.65 2.73
C SER A 270 -13.63 10.73 3.62
N LEU A 271 -13.01 9.81 4.35
CA LEU A 271 -13.70 8.92 5.29
C LEU A 271 -14.00 9.60 6.64
N HIS A 272 -13.15 10.52 7.11
CA HIS A 272 -13.45 11.31 8.32
C HIS A 272 -14.69 12.19 8.11
N TYR A 273 -14.82 12.86 6.96
CA TYR A 273 -16.01 13.66 6.64
C TYR A 273 -17.31 12.84 6.62
N ARG A 274 -17.27 11.61 6.08
CA ARG A 274 -18.45 10.74 6.07
C ARG A 274 -18.85 10.20 7.44
N ALA A 275 -17.93 10.08 8.37
CA ALA A 275 -18.20 9.61 9.73
C ALA A 275 -18.82 10.72 10.61
N GLU A 276 -18.53 11.99 10.33
CA GLU A 276 -19.12 13.15 11.02
C GLU A 276 -20.54 13.46 10.54
N ASP A 277 -20.86 13.20 9.27
CA ASP A 277 -22.21 13.41 8.68
C ASP A 277 -23.23 12.32 9.11
N LEU A 278 -22.81 11.27 9.82
CA LEU A 278 -23.67 10.16 10.29
C LEU A 278 -23.91 10.16 11.81
N GLN A 279 -23.50 11.20 12.53
CA GLN A 279 -23.81 11.44 13.94
C GLN A 279 -24.92 12.48 14.07
#